data_22b128373d1cfb5dedb0cac810a03811
#
_entry.id   22b128373d1cfb5dedb0cac810a03811
#
_cell.length_a   1.000
_cell.length_b   1.000
_cell.length_c   1.000
_cell.angle_alpha   90.00
_cell.angle_beta   90.00
_cell.angle_gamma   90.00
#
_symmetry.space_group_name_H-M   'P 1'
#
loop_
_entity.id
_entity.type
_entity.pdbx_description
1 polymer ?
#
loop_
_entity_poly.entity_id
_entity_poly.type
_entity_poly.pdbx_seq_one_letter_code
_entity_poly.pdbx_strand_id
1 'polypeptide(L)'
;MSKVFNMVGGGGGGIKLTGISILTPPSKTTYTAGETFDPAGMVVQATYSNGATLQATGYTYSPSTALTDGTTEVTIVYTEGGVSASAMQAVTVVHRLESIAVTTQPSKTVYEYGDSFASAGMVVRASYSDGATANVTGYTCSPATLNTVGTQTVTVSYTERSVTKTTTLSVTVERKSISTTPSQSGSLTYTGSAQSPSWSNYSATQLTLGGVTSGTNAGSYNATFTPTANYRWSDGTTTAKTVSWTIGKAAGSLSISPTSMTLDMSSTSKTIAVTRTGDGTISATSSNTAAATVSVSGTTVTVTGKANGSATITVSVGAGTNHTAPANKTCAVTVSFLDDTFANNDWSAIIAACESGSVPDTWVVGNSKTMTINGTSYQIDIIGKNHDTYTAGGTAPLTFQLHDCYGTKYQMNSSNTSSGGYDSTAMHTTHLPAILATMPSEVQAGIKQVNKLASAGSQSATIETIACKLFLLSEIEIFGSTTHSKAGEGSQYAYYSAGNSKVKNLSGSANAWWERSPRGSLSSFFCFVYSDGYASYNGASSSHGVAFGFCF
;
A
#
# COMPACT_ATOMS: atom_id res chain seq x y z
N MET A 1 -12.91 -38.17 -110.86
CA MET A 1 -12.87 -38.63 -112.30
C MET A 1 -11.46 -39.19 -112.51
N SER A 2 -11.41 -40.54 -112.68
CA SER A 2 -10.19 -41.30 -112.97
C SER A 2 -9.85 -41.09 -114.44
N LYS A 3 -8.77 -40.44 -114.82
CA LYS A 3 -8.22 -40.48 -116.18
C LYS A 3 -7.22 -41.62 -116.25
N VAL A 4 -7.65 -42.74 -116.76
CA VAL A 4 -6.79 -43.81 -117.22
C VAL A 4 -6.10 -43.33 -118.50
N PHE A 5 -4.79 -43.15 -118.45
CA PHE A 5 -3.96 -42.87 -119.62
C PHE A 5 -3.46 -44.24 -120.15
N ASN A 6 -4.08 -44.68 -121.24
CA ASN A 6 -3.66 -45.86 -122.02
C ASN A 6 -2.60 -45.40 -123.02
N MET A 7 -1.35 -45.82 -122.88
CA MET A 7 -0.34 -45.71 -123.96
C MET A 7 0.00 -47.07 -124.47
N VAL A 8 -0.36 -47.25 -125.74
CA VAL A 8 0.04 -48.39 -126.53
C VAL A 8 1.36 -48.07 -127.28
N GLY A 9 2.30 -48.94 -127.14
CA GLY A 9 3.28 -49.35 -128.11
C GLY A 9 4.63 -48.72 -128.23
N GLY A 10 5.63 -49.47 -127.94
CA GLY A 10 6.92 -49.44 -128.57
C GLY A 10 8.12 -49.36 -127.60
N GLY A 11 8.68 -50.51 -127.39
CA GLY A 11 10.14 -50.65 -127.05
C GLY A 11 10.69 -50.18 -125.77
N GLY A 12 10.82 -51.02 -124.78
CA GLY A 12 11.92 -51.06 -123.85
C GLY A 12 12.06 -50.00 -122.77
N GLY A 13 11.44 -50.19 -121.63
CA GLY A 13 11.73 -49.47 -120.41
C GLY A 13 10.54 -48.71 -119.80
N GLY A 14 9.62 -49.46 -119.13
CA GLY A 14 8.45 -48.84 -118.43
C GLY A 14 8.89 -47.75 -117.47
N ILE A 15 8.12 -46.64 -117.35
CA ILE A 15 8.30 -45.58 -116.39
C ILE A 15 8.23 -46.18 -115.00
N LYS A 16 9.27 -46.06 -114.22
CA LYS A 16 9.35 -46.61 -112.89
C LYS A 16 9.39 -45.54 -111.82
N LEU A 17 8.77 -45.88 -110.69
CA LEU A 17 8.86 -45.06 -109.49
C LEU A 17 10.37 -44.94 -109.10
N THR A 18 10.86 -43.71 -108.87
CA THR A 18 12.28 -43.41 -108.47
C THR A 18 12.39 -42.81 -107.05
N GLY A 19 11.27 -42.25 -106.52
CA GLY A 19 11.27 -41.68 -105.20
C GLY A 19 9.91 -41.13 -104.83
N ILE A 20 9.74 -40.82 -103.56
CA ILE A 20 8.65 -40.02 -103.03
C ILE A 20 9.19 -38.86 -102.19
N SER A 21 8.45 -37.78 -102.06
CA SER A 21 8.62 -36.68 -101.21
C SER A 21 7.31 -36.25 -100.54
N ILE A 22 7.41 -35.74 -99.32
CA ILE A 22 6.27 -35.18 -98.61
C ILE A 22 6.18 -33.69 -98.94
N LEU A 23 5.17 -33.31 -99.72
CA LEU A 23 4.95 -31.93 -100.14
C LEU A 23 4.27 -31.10 -99.06
N THR A 24 3.36 -31.69 -98.33
CA THR A 24 2.64 -31.08 -97.22
C THR A 24 2.71 -32.04 -96.05
N PRO A 25 3.31 -31.64 -94.91
CA PRO A 25 3.27 -32.48 -93.72
C PRO A 25 1.84 -32.72 -93.23
N PRO A 26 1.60 -33.80 -92.44
CA PRO A 26 0.30 -33.99 -91.80
C PRO A 26 -0.03 -32.82 -90.82
N SER A 27 -1.31 -32.58 -90.65
CA SER A 27 -1.83 -31.54 -89.79
C SER A 27 -1.38 -31.70 -88.28
N LYS A 28 -1.08 -32.93 -87.92
CA LYS A 28 -0.57 -33.26 -86.58
C LYS A 28 0.85 -33.85 -86.69
N THR A 29 1.83 -33.19 -86.07
CA THR A 29 3.23 -33.62 -86.03
C THR A 29 3.72 -33.87 -84.63
N THR A 30 2.90 -33.49 -83.59
CA THR A 30 3.21 -33.71 -82.18
C THR A 30 2.16 -34.70 -81.61
N TYR A 31 2.65 -35.73 -81.00
CA TYR A 31 1.87 -36.85 -80.43
C TYR A 31 2.22 -37.08 -78.97
N THR A 32 1.29 -37.61 -78.25
CA THR A 32 1.55 -38.19 -76.93
C THR A 32 1.89 -39.67 -77.12
N ALA A 33 2.84 -40.17 -76.38
CA ALA A 33 3.15 -41.62 -76.40
C ALA A 33 1.86 -42.46 -76.19
N GLY A 34 1.69 -43.50 -77.01
CA GLY A 34 0.48 -44.28 -77.06
C GLY A 34 -0.53 -43.79 -78.09
N GLU A 35 -0.36 -42.64 -78.71
CA GLU A 35 -1.15 -42.26 -79.90
C GLU A 35 -0.59 -42.84 -81.16
N THR A 36 -1.44 -43.13 -82.21
CA THR A 36 -1.04 -43.60 -83.53
C THR A 36 -0.82 -42.40 -84.47
N PHE A 37 0.13 -42.55 -85.41
CA PHE A 37 0.36 -41.54 -86.42
C PHE A 37 -0.93 -41.30 -87.26
N ASP A 38 -1.26 -40.00 -87.39
CA ASP A 38 -2.38 -39.55 -88.23
C ASP A 38 -1.88 -38.82 -89.48
N PRO A 39 -2.01 -39.43 -90.69
CA PRO A 39 -1.56 -38.82 -91.90
C PRO A 39 -2.55 -37.78 -92.47
N ALA A 40 -3.62 -37.39 -91.76
CA ALA A 40 -4.58 -36.40 -92.21
C ALA A 40 -3.92 -35.09 -92.66
N GLY A 41 -4.23 -34.62 -93.88
CA GLY A 41 -3.64 -33.42 -94.46
C GLY A 41 -2.26 -33.59 -95.07
N MET A 42 -1.65 -34.81 -95.02
CA MET A 42 -0.35 -35.06 -95.62
C MET A 42 -0.54 -35.27 -97.14
N VAL A 43 0.34 -34.60 -97.92
CA VAL A 43 0.39 -34.79 -99.36
C VAL A 43 1.73 -35.39 -99.76
N VAL A 44 1.69 -36.57 -100.32
CA VAL A 44 2.89 -37.31 -100.78
C VAL A 44 2.92 -37.22 -102.32
N GLN A 45 4.08 -36.92 -102.86
CA GLN A 45 4.34 -36.82 -104.28
C GLN A 45 5.32 -37.95 -104.68
N ALA A 46 4.90 -38.76 -105.68
CA ALA A 46 5.75 -39.75 -106.35
C ALA A 46 6.51 -39.12 -107.52
N THR A 47 7.76 -39.48 -107.68
CA THR A 47 8.66 -39.08 -108.78
C THR A 47 9.02 -40.30 -109.58
N TYR A 48 8.98 -40.23 -110.89
CA TYR A 48 9.18 -41.31 -111.83
C TYR A 48 10.47 -41.09 -112.66
N SER A 49 10.94 -42.17 -113.28
CA SER A 49 12.19 -42.20 -114.08
C SER A 49 12.20 -41.28 -115.30
N ASN A 50 11.07 -40.76 -115.75
CA ASN A 50 10.92 -39.77 -116.82
C ASN A 50 10.87 -38.33 -116.29
N GLY A 51 11.05 -38.10 -114.94
CA GLY A 51 10.93 -36.83 -114.34
C GLY A 51 9.53 -36.34 -113.99
N ALA A 52 8.49 -37.14 -114.40
CA ALA A 52 7.10 -36.80 -114.06
C ALA A 52 6.88 -36.96 -112.52
N THR A 53 5.99 -36.16 -111.96
CA THR A 53 5.56 -36.26 -110.59
C THR A 53 4.03 -36.42 -110.50
N LEU A 54 3.52 -37.25 -109.61
CA LEU A 54 2.11 -37.42 -109.34
C LEU A 54 1.83 -37.49 -107.84
N GLN A 55 0.64 -37.11 -107.39
CA GLN A 55 0.27 -37.29 -106.00
C GLN A 55 0.10 -38.79 -105.75
N ALA A 56 0.84 -39.31 -104.78
CA ALA A 56 0.75 -40.70 -104.32
C ALA A 56 -0.41 -40.88 -103.34
N THR A 57 -1.30 -41.83 -103.68
CA THR A 57 -2.39 -42.23 -102.78
C THR A 57 -2.21 -43.70 -102.44
N GLY A 58 -2.66 -44.15 -101.25
CA GLY A 58 -2.53 -45.56 -100.82
C GLY A 58 -1.14 -45.92 -100.31
N TYR A 59 -0.33 -44.89 -99.90
CA TYR A 59 0.94 -45.12 -99.21
C TYR A 59 0.69 -45.75 -97.85
N THR A 60 1.63 -46.43 -97.33
CA THR A 60 1.67 -46.99 -95.97
C THR A 60 2.68 -46.20 -95.11
N TYR A 61 2.60 -46.36 -93.82
CA TYR A 61 3.53 -45.74 -92.89
C TYR A 61 3.95 -46.69 -91.77
N SER A 62 5.15 -46.47 -91.25
CA SER A 62 5.66 -47.30 -90.19
C SER A 62 6.42 -46.36 -89.16
N PRO A 63 6.13 -46.51 -87.84
CA PRO A 63 5.24 -47.52 -87.28
C PRO A 63 3.75 -47.18 -87.54
N SER A 64 2.95 -48.22 -87.79
CA SER A 64 1.49 -48.15 -87.89
C SER A 64 0.79 -48.43 -86.56
N THR A 65 1.58 -48.72 -85.52
CA THR A 65 1.17 -48.91 -84.12
C THR A 65 1.29 -47.62 -83.33
N ALA A 66 0.95 -47.67 -82.06
CA ALA A 66 1.15 -46.52 -81.15
C ALA A 66 2.62 -46.05 -81.14
N LEU A 67 2.77 -44.73 -81.26
CA LEU A 67 4.09 -44.08 -81.19
C LEU A 67 4.61 -44.09 -79.73
N THR A 68 5.90 -44.41 -79.59
CA THR A 68 6.55 -44.41 -78.33
C THR A 68 7.30 -43.08 -78.07
N ASP A 69 7.55 -42.75 -76.82
CA ASP A 69 8.32 -41.55 -76.50
C ASP A 69 9.71 -41.62 -77.20
N GLY A 70 10.17 -40.47 -77.66
CA GLY A 70 11.44 -40.39 -78.38
C GLY A 70 11.34 -40.80 -79.84
N THR A 71 10.18 -41.23 -80.41
CA THR A 71 9.98 -41.37 -81.81
C THR A 71 10.11 -40.00 -82.46
N THR A 72 11.09 -39.85 -83.38
CA THR A 72 11.35 -38.56 -84.07
C THR A 72 10.88 -38.54 -85.48
N GLU A 73 10.55 -39.68 -86.04
CA GLU A 73 10.13 -39.80 -87.47
C GLU A 73 9.23 -41.03 -87.70
N VAL A 74 8.40 -40.92 -88.77
CA VAL A 74 7.55 -41.97 -89.31
C VAL A 74 7.93 -42.14 -90.73
N THR A 75 8.25 -43.40 -91.14
CA THR A 75 8.62 -43.75 -92.51
C THR A 75 7.34 -43.86 -93.30
N ILE A 76 7.20 -43.11 -94.39
CA ILE A 76 6.15 -43.17 -95.38
C ILE A 76 6.67 -44.02 -96.53
N VAL A 77 5.90 -45.04 -96.95
CA VAL A 77 6.33 -45.93 -98.01
C VAL A 77 5.20 -45.96 -99.06
N TYR A 78 5.57 -45.70 -100.32
CA TYR A 78 4.69 -45.85 -101.44
C TYR A 78 5.25 -46.91 -102.38
N THR A 79 4.38 -47.81 -102.85
CA THR A 79 4.75 -48.90 -103.74
C THR A 79 3.88 -48.88 -104.97
N GLU A 80 4.49 -48.88 -106.15
CA GLU A 80 3.81 -48.95 -107.44
C GLU A 80 4.63 -49.82 -108.44
N GLY A 81 3.98 -50.70 -109.13
CA GLY A 81 4.62 -51.57 -110.09
C GLY A 81 5.73 -52.46 -109.54
N GLY A 82 5.63 -52.84 -108.28
CA GLY A 82 6.62 -53.63 -107.56
C GLY A 82 7.88 -52.87 -107.10
N VAL A 83 7.90 -51.56 -107.30
CA VAL A 83 9.00 -50.70 -106.78
C VAL A 83 8.49 -49.88 -105.62
N SER A 84 9.26 -49.87 -104.52
CA SER A 84 8.94 -49.12 -103.34
C SER A 84 9.89 -47.96 -103.20
N ALA A 85 9.38 -46.80 -102.78
CA ALA A 85 10.17 -45.65 -102.35
C ALA A 85 9.67 -45.16 -100.98
N SER A 86 10.57 -44.56 -100.17
CA SER A 86 10.23 -44.06 -98.84
C SER A 86 10.66 -42.62 -98.62
N ALA A 87 9.93 -41.94 -97.73
CA ALA A 87 10.24 -40.64 -97.25
C ALA A 87 10.04 -40.59 -95.70
N MET A 88 10.76 -39.79 -94.99
CA MET A 88 10.61 -39.62 -93.56
C MET A 88 9.77 -38.42 -93.20
N GLN A 89 8.77 -38.60 -92.34
CA GLN A 89 7.97 -37.57 -91.73
C GLN A 89 8.47 -37.36 -90.32
N ALA A 90 9.03 -36.16 -90.03
CA ALA A 90 9.39 -35.84 -88.69
C ALA A 90 8.20 -35.65 -87.76
N VAL A 91 8.28 -36.29 -86.63
CA VAL A 91 7.25 -36.22 -85.58
C VAL A 91 7.94 -35.95 -84.24
N THR A 92 7.21 -35.37 -83.28
CA THR A 92 7.61 -35.26 -81.91
C THR A 92 6.66 -36.05 -81.02
N VAL A 93 7.16 -37.06 -80.34
CA VAL A 93 6.39 -37.83 -79.41
C VAL A 93 6.82 -37.54 -78.01
N VAL A 94 5.88 -37.21 -77.18
CA VAL A 94 6.14 -36.90 -75.75
C VAL A 94 5.24 -37.80 -74.91
N HIS A 95 5.77 -38.26 -73.77
CA HIS A 95 4.95 -39.03 -72.88
C HIS A 95 3.94 -38.17 -72.10
N ARG A 96 2.81 -38.72 -71.76
CA ARG A 96 1.76 -38.05 -71.00
C ARG A 96 1.84 -38.44 -69.51
N LEU A 97 1.78 -37.49 -68.65
CA LEU A 97 1.73 -37.73 -67.18
C LEU A 97 0.42 -38.50 -66.83
N GLU A 98 0.56 -39.69 -66.22
CA GLU A 98 -0.59 -40.53 -65.85
C GLU A 98 -0.90 -40.51 -64.39
N SER A 99 0.17 -40.54 -63.53
CA SER A 99 0.02 -40.50 -62.09
C SER A 99 1.27 -39.97 -61.47
N ILE A 100 1.13 -39.57 -60.19
CA ILE A 100 2.30 -39.32 -59.28
C ILE A 100 2.11 -40.10 -58.00
N ALA A 101 3.23 -40.48 -57.38
CA ALA A 101 3.24 -41.12 -56.05
C ALA A 101 4.35 -40.57 -55.19
N VAL A 102 4.10 -40.42 -53.89
CA VAL A 102 5.16 -40.16 -52.92
C VAL A 102 5.85 -41.48 -52.62
N THR A 103 7.10 -41.63 -53.08
CA THR A 103 7.90 -42.84 -52.90
C THR A 103 8.81 -42.77 -51.66
N THR A 104 9.13 -41.56 -51.22
CA THR A 104 9.83 -41.31 -49.96
C THR A 104 9.08 -40.21 -49.21
N GLN A 105 8.74 -40.48 -47.96
CA GLN A 105 8.08 -39.53 -47.09
C GLN A 105 9.00 -38.35 -46.77
N PRO A 106 8.47 -37.14 -46.44
CA PRO A 106 9.28 -36.03 -45.96
C PRO A 106 9.98 -36.39 -44.65
N SER A 107 11.13 -35.77 -44.40
CA SER A 107 11.92 -36.02 -43.18
C SER A 107 11.18 -35.62 -41.88
N LYS A 108 10.24 -34.67 -41.97
CA LYS A 108 9.34 -34.27 -40.89
C LYS A 108 7.91 -34.74 -41.18
N THR A 109 7.38 -35.59 -40.31
CA THR A 109 6.00 -36.12 -40.42
C THR A 109 5.14 -35.79 -39.21
N VAL A 110 5.74 -35.19 -38.17
CA VAL A 110 5.07 -34.69 -36.94
C VAL A 110 5.27 -33.18 -36.84
N TYR A 111 4.21 -32.47 -36.70
CA TYR A 111 4.14 -31.00 -36.68
C TYR A 111 3.34 -30.54 -35.49
N GLU A 112 3.50 -29.28 -35.10
CA GLU A 112 2.58 -28.61 -34.16
C GLU A 112 1.51 -27.83 -34.96
N TYR A 113 0.37 -27.60 -34.33
CA TYR A 113 -0.72 -26.77 -34.88
C TYR A 113 -0.18 -25.40 -35.34
N GLY A 114 -0.47 -25.07 -36.61
CA GLY A 114 -0.02 -23.83 -37.25
C GLY A 114 1.37 -23.91 -37.91
N ASP A 115 2.04 -25.04 -37.84
CA ASP A 115 3.31 -25.22 -38.55
C ASP A 115 3.07 -25.24 -40.09
N SER A 116 4.06 -24.79 -40.84
CA SER A 116 4.10 -24.95 -42.29
C SER A 116 4.56 -26.36 -42.64
N PHE A 117 3.90 -26.98 -43.63
CA PHE A 117 4.35 -28.27 -44.14
C PHE A 117 5.70 -28.13 -44.83
N ALA A 118 6.61 -29.05 -44.55
CA ALA A 118 7.96 -29.09 -45.12
C ALA A 118 8.12 -30.37 -45.96
N SER A 119 8.37 -30.21 -47.26
CA SER A 119 8.61 -31.31 -48.18
C SER A 119 10.06 -31.80 -48.24
N ALA A 120 10.95 -31.28 -47.38
CA ALA A 120 12.34 -31.68 -47.39
C ALA A 120 12.52 -33.20 -47.22
N GLY A 121 13.30 -33.82 -48.07
CA GLY A 121 13.53 -35.26 -48.10
C GLY A 121 12.41 -36.06 -48.81
N MET A 122 11.31 -35.41 -49.20
CA MET A 122 10.24 -36.10 -49.92
C MET A 122 10.63 -36.34 -51.38
N VAL A 123 10.36 -37.58 -51.89
CA VAL A 123 10.54 -37.91 -53.28
C VAL A 123 9.18 -38.20 -53.90
N VAL A 124 8.88 -37.47 -54.95
CA VAL A 124 7.68 -37.64 -55.76
C VAL A 124 8.10 -38.23 -57.10
N ARG A 125 7.50 -39.35 -57.47
CA ARG A 125 7.77 -40.05 -58.71
C ARG A 125 6.57 -39.99 -59.63
N ALA A 126 6.78 -39.49 -60.83
CA ALA A 126 5.82 -39.51 -61.89
C ALA A 126 5.84 -40.83 -62.66
N SER A 127 4.68 -41.27 -63.10
CA SER A 127 4.51 -42.38 -64.06
C SER A 127 3.83 -41.86 -65.32
N TYR A 128 4.29 -42.33 -66.49
CA TYR A 128 3.89 -41.83 -67.78
C TYR A 128 3.19 -42.94 -68.62
N SER A 129 2.52 -42.53 -69.65
CA SER A 129 1.70 -43.38 -70.51
C SER A 129 2.49 -44.48 -71.25
N ASP A 130 3.82 -44.33 -71.36
CA ASP A 130 4.72 -45.32 -71.98
C ASP A 130 5.38 -46.26 -70.94
N GLY A 131 4.94 -46.19 -69.68
CA GLY A 131 5.50 -46.96 -68.59
C GLY A 131 6.80 -46.36 -67.95
N ALA A 132 7.29 -45.26 -68.50
CA ALA A 132 8.46 -44.57 -67.93
C ALA A 132 8.13 -43.97 -66.57
N THR A 133 9.15 -43.78 -65.74
CA THR A 133 8.99 -43.16 -64.43
C THR A 133 10.14 -42.23 -64.17
N ALA A 134 9.92 -41.10 -63.53
CA ALA A 134 10.96 -40.13 -63.15
C ALA A 134 10.66 -39.49 -61.81
N ASN A 135 11.71 -39.15 -61.05
CA ASN A 135 11.56 -38.27 -59.90
C ASN A 135 11.28 -36.82 -60.38
N VAL A 136 10.28 -36.19 -59.84
CA VAL A 136 9.85 -34.85 -60.28
C VAL A 136 10.09 -33.82 -59.15
N THR A 137 10.38 -32.60 -59.59
CA THR A 137 10.50 -31.41 -58.75
C THR A 137 9.47 -30.35 -59.17
N GLY A 138 9.27 -29.31 -58.40
CA GLY A 138 8.29 -28.26 -58.75
C GLY A 138 6.83 -28.62 -58.44
N TYR A 139 6.58 -29.68 -57.72
CA TYR A 139 5.25 -30.02 -57.20
C TYR A 139 4.84 -29.05 -56.09
N THR A 140 3.55 -28.88 -55.88
CA THR A 140 2.97 -28.09 -54.77
C THR A 140 2.32 -28.98 -53.75
N CYS A 141 2.27 -28.51 -52.49
CA CYS A 141 1.64 -29.22 -51.39
C CYS A 141 0.54 -28.38 -50.75
N SER A 142 -0.61 -28.94 -50.49
CA SER A 142 -1.77 -28.25 -49.89
C SER A 142 -2.43 -29.13 -48.82
N PRO A 143 -2.74 -28.60 -47.65
CA PRO A 143 -2.50 -27.22 -47.22
C PRO A 143 -1.02 -26.92 -46.93
N ALA A 144 -0.61 -25.67 -47.14
CA ALA A 144 0.74 -25.22 -46.82
C ALA A 144 0.95 -25.01 -45.31
N THR A 145 -0.12 -24.69 -44.56
CA THR A 145 -0.15 -24.55 -43.10
C THR A 145 -1.09 -25.60 -42.51
N LEU A 146 -0.61 -26.27 -41.48
CA LEU A 146 -1.29 -27.40 -40.84
C LEU A 146 -2.13 -26.93 -39.66
N ASN A 147 -3.41 -26.67 -39.90
CA ASN A 147 -4.35 -26.05 -38.96
C ASN A 147 -5.41 -26.99 -38.37
N THR A 148 -5.15 -28.30 -38.36
CA THR A 148 -6.07 -29.29 -37.79
C THR A 148 -5.25 -30.29 -36.97
N VAL A 149 -5.53 -30.36 -35.68
CA VAL A 149 -4.88 -31.33 -34.78
C VAL A 149 -5.35 -32.74 -35.07
N GLY A 150 -4.44 -33.68 -35.04
CA GLY A 150 -4.67 -35.09 -35.42
C GLY A 150 -4.00 -35.44 -36.74
N THR A 151 -4.51 -36.48 -37.42
CA THR A 151 -4.00 -36.86 -38.74
C THR A 151 -4.54 -35.90 -39.80
N GLN A 152 -3.64 -35.24 -40.49
CA GLN A 152 -3.99 -34.30 -41.56
C GLN A 152 -3.43 -34.79 -42.88
N THR A 153 -4.29 -34.79 -43.93
CA THR A 153 -3.91 -35.17 -45.30
C THR A 153 -3.33 -33.97 -46.02
N VAL A 154 -2.16 -34.18 -46.64
CA VAL A 154 -1.52 -33.20 -47.54
C VAL A 154 -1.63 -33.74 -48.95
N THR A 155 -2.20 -32.93 -49.84
CA THR A 155 -2.31 -33.22 -51.28
C THR A 155 -1.07 -32.67 -51.98
N VAL A 156 -0.39 -33.53 -52.68
CA VAL A 156 0.75 -33.18 -53.53
C VAL A 156 0.24 -33.09 -54.96
N SER A 157 0.49 -31.99 -55.64
CA SER A 157 0.05 -31.74 -57.01
C SER A 157 1.25 -31.46 -57.90
N TYR A 158 1.35 -32.14 -59.01
CA TYR A 158 2.36 -31.93 -60.03
C TYR A 158 1.69 -31.72 -61.39
N THR A 159 2.13 -30.73 -62.12
CA THR A 159 1.61 -30.37 -63.43
C THR A 159 2.71 -30.41 -64.47
N GLU A 160 2.51 -31.19 -65.52
CA GLU A 160 3.40 -31.21 -66.66
C GLU A 160 2.58 -31.10 -67.94
N ARG A 161 2.98 -30.17 -68.82
CA ARG A 161 2.28 -29.98 -70.12
C ARG A 161 0.74 -29.90 -70.01
N SER A 162 0.27 -29.08 -69.05
CA SER A 162 -1.17 -28.86 -68.75
C SER A 162 -1.89 -30.07 -68.16
N VAL A 163 -1.21 -31.17 -67.88
CA VAL A 163 -1.80 -32.33 -67.17
C VAL A 163 -1.43 -32.27 -65.73
N THR A 164 -2.41 -32.14 -64.84
CA THR A 164 -2.20 -32.15 -63.38
C THR A 164 -2.56 -33.48 -62.81
N LYS A 165 -1.71 -34.04 -61.99
CA LYS A 165 -1.97 -35.24 -61.19
C LYS A 165 -1.73 -34.95 -59.75
N THR A 166 -2.46 -35.65 -58.89
CA THR A 166 -2.40 -35.47 -57.42
C THR A 166 -2.17 -36.81 -56.73
N THR A 167 -1.53 -36.75 -55.61
CA THR A 167 -1.42 -37.85 -54.65
C THR A 167 -1.53 -37.27 -53.25
N THR A 168 -1.72 -38.09 -52.24
CA THR A 168 -1.83 -37.63 -50.85
C THR A 168 -0.86 -38.35 -49.94
N LEU A 169 -0.47 -37.68 -48.90
CA LEU A 169 0.22 -38.25 -47.76
C LEU A 169 -0.44 -37.77 -46.47
N SER A 170 -0.25 -38.50 -45.38
CA SER A 170 -0.77 -38.13 -44.07
C SER A 170 0.38 -37.72 -43.15
N VAL A 171 0.16 -36.65 -42.39
CA VAL A 171 1.06 -36.17 -41.33
C VAL A 171 0.30 -36.09 -40.01
N THR A 172 1.03 -36.18 -38.90
CA THR A 172 0.45 -36.00 -37.58
C THR A 172 0.67 -34.54 -37.14
N VAL A 173 -0.42 -33.89 -36.74
CA VAL A 173 -0.38 -32.52 -36.17
C VAL A 173 -0.72 -32.60 -34.70
N GLU A 174 0.25 -32.28 -33.84
CA GLU A 174 0.08 -32.22 -32.40
C GLU A 174 -0.44 -30.86 -31.98
N ARG A 175 -1.01 -30.79 -30.74
CA ARG A 175 -1.37 -29.52 -30.12
C ARG A 175 -0.13 -28.67 -29.90
N LYS A 176 -0.24 -27.37 -30.19
CA LYS A 176 0.84 -26.42 -29.99
C LYS A 176 1.12 -26.21 -28.51
N SER A 177 2.39 -26.24 -28.14
CA SER A 177 2.81 -26.10 -26.74
C SER A 177 2.75 -24.66 -26.25
N ILE A 178 2.19 -24.46 -25.03
CA ILE A 178 2.20 -23.19 -24.28
C ILE A 178 3.23 -23.33 -23.16
N SER A 179 4.31 -22.57 -23.23
CA SER A 179 5.45 -22.68 -22.31
C SER A 179 5.25 -21.89 -21.02
N THR A 180 4.43 -20.85 -21.03
CA THR A 180 4.29 -19.91 -19.91
C THR A 180 2.84 -19.85 -19.42
N THR A 181 2.66 -20.10 -18.12
CA THR A 181 1.36 -19.90 -17.47
C THR A 181 1.09 -18.39 -17.33
N PRO A 182 -0.14 -17.91 -17.58
CA PRO A 182 -0.51 -16.52 -17.34
C PRO A 182 -0.28 -16.09 -15.90
N SER A 183 -0.04 -14.81 -15.69
CA SER A 183 0.08 -14.18 -14.37
C SER A 183 -0.61 -12.83 -14.37
N GLN A 184 -1.05 -12.37 -13.19
CA GLN A 184 -1.61 -11.03 -13.04
C GLN A 184 -0.59 -9.98 -13.49
N SER A 185 -1.02 -9.06 -14.35
CA SER A 185 -0.24 -7.90 -14.78
C SER A 185 -0.70 -6.66 -14.04
N GLY A 186 0.23 -6.01 -13.34
CA GLY A 186 -0.07 -4.85 -12.51
C GLY A 186 -0.73 -5.20 -11.17
N SER A 187 -0.83 -4.21 -10.32
CA SER A 187 -1.47 -4.30 -9.01
C SER A 187 -2.87 -3.68 -9.06
N LEU A 188 -3.83 -4.31 -8.41
CA LEU A 188 -5.16 -3.75 -8.16
C LEU A 188 -5.23 -3.32 -6.70
N THR A 189 -5.90 -2.19 -6.45
CA THR A 189 -6.18 -1.68 -5.10
C THR A 189 -7.69 -1.50 -4.97
N TYR A 190 -8.22 -1.80 -3.81
CA TYR A 190 -9.65 -1.68 -3.53
C TYR A 190 -10.20 -0.30 -3.88
N THR A 191 -11.31 -0.28 -4.63
CA THR A 191 -11.99 0.95 -5.09
C THR A 191 -13.46 1.02 -4.68
N GLY A 192 -14.00 -0.07 -4.11
CA GLY A 192 -15.44 -0.23 -3.84
C GLY A 192 -16.22 -0.79 -5.03
N SER A 193 -15.64 -0.88 -6.21
CA SER A 193 -16.26 -1.43 -7.42
C SER A 193 -15.61 -2.75 -7.82
N ALA A 194 -16.32 -3.55 -8.60
CA ALA A 194 -15.78 -4.79 -9.16
C ALA A 194 -14.60 -4.49 -10.10
N GLN A 195 -13.52 -5.21 -9.95
CA GLN A 195 -12.28 -5.10 -10.72
C GLN A 195 -11.90 -6.46 -11.29
N SER A 196 -11.33 -6.46 -12.48
CA SER A 196 -10.77 -7.64 -13.13
C SER A 196 -9.28 -7.43 -13.39
N PRO A 197 -8.45 -8.45 -13.17
CA PRO A 197 -7.02 -8.33 -13.44
C PRO A 197 -6.75 -8.35 -14.94
N SER A 198 -5.72 -7.64 -15.36
CA SER A 198 -5.06 -7.89 -16.64
C SER A 198 -4.09 -9.06 -16.50
N TRP A 199 -3.86 -9.77 -17.59
CA TRP A 199 -3.03 -10.98 -17.59
C TRP A 199 -1.85 -10.85 -18.54
N SER A 200 -0.65 -11.13 -18.05
CA SER A 200 0.53 -11.36 -18.86
C SER A 200 0.50 -12.78 -19.42
N ASN A 201 1.03 -12.99 -20.63
CA ASN A 201 1.10 -14.30 -21.31
C ASN A 201 -0.27 -14.95 -21.54
N TYR A 202 -1.33 -14.18 -21.65
CA TYR A 202 -2.67 -14.66 -21.97
C TYR A 202 -3.07 -14.29 -23.38
N SER A 203 -3.60 -15.27 -24.09
CA SER A 203 -4.26 -15.10 -25.39
C SER A 203 -5.54 -15.93 -25.42
N ALA A 204 -6.66 -15.29 -25.73
CA ALA A 204 -7.96 -15.96 -25.84
C ALA A 204 -8.03 -17.00 -26.98
N THR A 205 -7.12 -16.95 -27.95
CA THR A 205 -6.99 -17.98 -28.98
C THR A 205 -6.34 -19.27 -28.48
N GLN A 206 -5.49 -19.14 -27.45
CA GLN A 206 -4.72 -20.26 -26.88
C GLN A 206 -5.35 -20.83 -25.60
N LEU A 207 -5.96 -19.97 -24.80
CA LEU A 207 -6.45 -20.31 -23.46
C LEU A 207 -7.86 -19.78 -23.24
N THR A 208 -8.71 -20.59 -22.64
CA THR A 208 -10.00 -20.18 -22.10
C THR A 208 -9.80 -19.74 -20.65
N LEU A 209 -10.21 -18.49 -20.35
CA LEU A 209 -10.22 -17.93 -19.01
C LEU A 209 -11.52 -18.32 -18.30
N GLY A 210 -11.40 -18.79 -17.07
CA GLY A 210 -12.51 -19.18 -16.19
C GLY A 210 -12.20 -18.94 -14.71
N GLY A 211 -12.94 -19.56 -13.81
CA GLY A 211 -12.83 -19.37 -12.37
C GLY A 211 -13.35 -18.00 -11.93
N VAL A 212 -12.75 -17.40 -10.91
CA VAL A 212 -13.11 -16.05 -10.44
C VAL A 212 -12.31 -15.01 -11.21
N THR A 213 -12.96 -14.36 -12.16
CA THR A 213 -12.34 -13.39 -13.10
C THR A 213 -12.54 -11.94 -12.70
N SER A 214 -13.36 -11.67 -11.65
CA SER A 214 -13.57 -10.36 -11.08
C SER A 214 -13.79 -10.45 -9.57
N GLY A 215 -13.48 -9.38 -8.84
CA GLY A 215 -13.67 -9.26 -7.39
C GLY A 215 -13.89 -7.81 -6.99
N THR A 216 -14.59 -7.60 -5.87
CA THR A 216 -14.84 -6.25 -5.34
C THR A 216 -13.98 -5.97 -4.12
N ASN A 217 -13.84 -6.93 -3.21
CA ASN A 217 -13.13 -6.74 -1.94
C ASN A 217 -11.62 -6.95 -2.11
N ALA A 218 -10.83 -6.37 -1.22
CA ALA A 218 -9.42 -6.71 -1.12
C ALA A 218 -9.27 -8.16 -0.66
N GLY A 219 -8.38 -8.89 -1.34
CA GLY A 219 -8.20 -10.31 -1.06
C GLY A 219 -7.55 -11.05 -2.22
N SER A 220 -7.47 -12.35 -2.09
CA SER A 220 -6.93 -13.28 -3.09
C SER A 220 -8.06 -14.03 -3.78
N TYR A 221 -7.96 -14.18 -5.09
CA TYR A 221 -8.93 -14.82 -5.96
C TYR A 221 -8.23 -15.80 -6.89
N ASN A 222 -8.95 -16.78 -7.40
CA ASN A 222 -8.39 -17.80 -8.27
C ASN A 222 -9.09 -17.80 -9.63
N ALA A 223 -8.34 -17.45 -10.67
CA ALA A 223 -8.74 -17.67 -12.05
C ALA A 223 -8.23 -19.03 -12.55
N THR A 224 -8.83 -19.54 -13.60
CA THR A 224 -8.38 -20.77 -14.26
C THR A 224 -8.10 -20.52 -15.74
N PHE A 225 -7.08 -21.17 -16.26
CA PHE A 225 -6.71 -21.11 -17.67
C PHE A 225 -6.68 -22.52 -18.24
N THR A 226 -7.50 -22.75 -19.27
CA THR A 226 -7.60 -24.06 -19.92
C THR A 226 -7.15 -23.93 -21.37
N PRO A 227 -6.18 -24.71 -21.86
CA PRO A 227 -5.83 -24.73 -23.26
C PRO A 227 -7.04 -25.01 -24.17
N THR A 228 -7.14 -24.25 -25.25
CA THR A 228 -8.15 -24.52 -26.28
C THR A 228 -7.82 -25.81 -27.05
N ALA A 229 -8.71 -26.30 -27.90
CA ALA A 229 -8.59 -27.60 -28.56
C ALA A 229 -7.28 -27.82 -29.33
N ASN A 230 -6.66 -26.74 -29.81
CA ASN A 230 -5.43 -26.77 -30.60
C ASN A 230 -4.15 -26.60 -29.80
N TYR A 231 -4.25 -26.43 -28.48
CA TYR A 231 -3.11 -26.12 -27.59
C TYR A 231 -3.02 -27.11 -26.44
N ARG A 232 -1.83 -27.19 -25.85
CA ARG A 232 -1.53 -27.95 -24.64
C ARG A 232 -0.50 -27.18 -23.80
N TRP A 233 -0.41 -27.45 -22.52
CA TRP A 233 0.71 -26.97 -21.71
C TRP A 233 2.01 -27.69 -22.12
N SER A 234 3.14 -27.10 -21.80
CA SER A 234 4.46 -27.68 -22.06
C SER A 234 4.69 -29.03 -21.36
N ASP A 235 3.96 -29.33 -20.30
CA ASP A 235 3.95 -30.63 -19.63
C ASP A 235 3.10 -31.69 -20.35
N GLY A 236 2.51 -31.35 -21.50
CA GLY A 236 1.66 -32.22 -22.30
C GLY A 236 0.18 -32.23 -21.90
N THR A 237 -0.18 -31.63 -20.77
CA THR A 237 -1.55 -31.62 -20.26
C THR A 237 -2.43 -30.58 -20.94
N THR A 238 -3.75 -30.82 -20.90
CA THR A 238 -4.79 -29.89 -21.39
C THR A 238 -5.76 -29.48 -20.29
N THR A 239 -5.48 -29.86 -19.03
CA THR A 239 -6.29 -29.54 -17.88
C THR A 239 -6.12 -28.07 -17.48
N ALA A 240 -7.15 -27.52 -16.83
CA ALA A 240 -7.12 -26.15 -16.31
C ALA A 240 -6.01 -25.99 -15.27
N LYS A 241 -5.23 -24.90 -15.38
CA LYS A 241 -4.31 -24.43 -14.33
C LYS A 241 -4.94 -23.28 -13.60
N THR A 242 -4.85 -23.33 -12.25
CA THR A 242 -5.34 -22.26 -11.38
C THR A 242 -4.22 -21.25 -11.16
N VAL A 243 -4.56 -19.97 -11.29
CA VAL A 243 -3.65 -18.84 -11.05
C VAL A 243 -4.31 -17.88 -10.08
N SER A 244 -3.62 -17.60 -8.99
CA SER A 244 -4.09 -16.63 -8.00
C SER A 244 -3.83 -15.19 -8.48
N TRP A 245 -4.78 -14.32 -8.20
CA TRP A 245 -4.65 -12.88 -8.42
C TRP A 245 -5.20 -12.13 -7.20
N THR A 246 -4.83 -10.85 -7.03
CA THR A 246 -5.11 -10.12 -5.80
C THR A 246 -5.63 -8.71 -6.05
N ILE A 247 -6.51 -8.26 -5.15
CA ILE A 247 -6.83 -6.85 -4.94
C ILE A 247 -6.23 -6.46 -3.58
N GLY A 248 -5.30 -5.50 -3.58
CA GLY A 248 -4.70 -4.96 -2.36
C GLY A 248 -5.67 -4.07 -1.61
N LYS A 249 -5.43 -3.87 -0.31
CA LYS A 249 -6.20 -2.93 0.51
C LYS A 249 -5.91 -1.48 0.10
N ALA A 250 -6.94 -0.63 0.12
CA ALA A 250 -6.79 0.81 0.00
C ALA A 250 -6.25 1.42 1.30
N ALA A 251 -5.68 2.60 1.24
CA ALA A 251 -5.26 3.33 2.43
C ALA A 251 -6.48 3.81 3.23
N GLY A 252 -6.50 3.52 4.54
CA GLY A 252 -7.45 4.13 5.45
C GLY A 252 -7.04 5.55 5.82
N SER A 253 -8.00 6.37 6.27
CA SER A 253 -7.75 7.70 6.83
C SER A 253 -8.41 7.86 8.18
N LEU A 254 -7.86 8.75 9.02
CA LEU A 254 -8.40 9.10 10.34
C LEU A 254 -8.17 10.58 10.61
N SER A 255 -9.23 11.28 11.01
CA SER A 255 -9.17 12.60 11.61
C SER A 255 -10.09 12.65 12.83
N ILE A 256 -9.77 13.53 13.77
CA ILE A 256 -10.54 13.73 14.99
C ILE A 256 -10.76 15.22 15.24
N SER A 257 -11.84 15.55 15.90
CA SER A 257 -12.15 16.92 16.36
C SER A 257 -12.94 16.85 17.67
N PRO A 258 -12.52 17.62 18.69
CA PRO A 258 -11.33 18.47 18.78
C PRO A 258 -10.02 17.67 19.01
N THR A 259 -8.87 18.35 18.87
CA THR A 259 -7.53 17.80 19.19
C THR A 259 -7.04 18.17 20.58
N SER A 260 -7.78 19.04 21.29
CA SER A 260 -7.60 19.37 22.70
C SER A 260 -8.93 19.73 23.34
N MET A 261 -9.07 19.49 24.64
CA MET A 261 -10.26 19.90 25.42
C MET A 261 -9.91 20.06 26.89
N THR A 262 -10.68 20.91 27.57
CA THR A 262 -10.72 21.01 29.04
C THR A 262 -12.05 20.47 29.53
N LEU A 263 -12.00 19.67 30.59
CA LEU A 263 -13.15 19.20 31.35
C LEU A 263 -13.13 19.92 32.71
N ASP A 264 -14.25 20.48 33.09
CA ASP A 264 -14.43 21.27 34.31
C ASP A 264 -15.71 20.85 35.05
N MET A 265 -16.03 21.51 36.15
CA MET A 265 -17.24 21.21 36.95
C MET A 265 -18.54 21.42 36.16
N SER A 266 -18.54 22.33 35.17
CA SER A 266 -19.72 22.60 34.33
C SER A 266 -19.85 21.56 33.19
N SER A 267 -18.78 20.89 32.82
CA SER A 267 -18.73 19.96 31.71
C SER A 267 -17.73 18.82 31.98
N THR A 268 -18.16 17.88 32.83
CA THR A 268 -17.35 16.74 33.27
C THR A 268 -17.13 15.68 32.18
N SER A 269 -17.83 15.79 31.06
CA SER A 269 -17.70 14.88 29.91
C SER A 269 -17.86 15.64 28.60
N LYS A 270 -17.00 15.38 27.63
CA LYS A 270 -17.03 15.92 26.27
C LYS A 270 -16.74 14.83 25.24
N THR A 271 -17.03 15.10 23.99
CA THR A 271 -16.86 14.12 22.91
C THR A 271 -15.82 14.54 21.90
N ILE A 272 -15.15 13.53 21.33
CA ILE A 272 -14.30 13.64 20.14
C ILE A 272 -15.07 13.00 18.99
N ALA A 273 -15.34 13.77 17.94
CA ALA A 273 -15.88 13.25 16.70
C ALA A 273 -14.77 12.60 15.88
N VAL A 274 -15.02 11.40 15.36
CA VAL A 274 -14.08 10.64 14.54
C VAL A 274 -14.59 10.61 13.11
N THR A 275 -13.78 11.11 12.17
CA THR A 275 -14.03 10.97 10.73
C THR A 275 -12.98 10.02 10.15
N ARG A 276 -13.44 9.04 9.38
CA ARG A 276 -12.54 8.04 8.78
C ARG A 276 -13.01 7.59 7.40
N THR A 277 -12.05 7.12 6.59
CA THR A 277 -12.31 6.18 5.51
C THR A 277 -11.76 4.83 5.92
N GLY A 278 -12.51 3.78 5.63
CA GLY A 278 -12.11 2.43 5.98
C GLY A 278 -13.16 1.72 6.86
N ASP A 279 -13.02 0.40 6.91
CA ASP A 279 -13.95 -0.56 7.49
C ASP A 279 -13.43 -1.17 8.81
N GLY A 280 -12.28 -0.70 9.32
CA GLY A 280 -11.70 -1.17 10.58
C GLY A 280 -12.44 -0.65 11.82
N THR A 281 -12.24 -1.25 12.97
CA THR A 281 -12.86 -0.88 14.25
C THR A 281 -12.17 0.36 14.84
N ILE A 282 -12.95 1.32 15.35
CA ILE A 282 -12.46 2.46 16.11
C ILE A 282 -12.20 2.01 17.55
N SER A 283 -11.07 2.43 18.11
CA SER A 283 -10.74 2.27 19.53
C SER A 283 -10.10 3.55 20.06
N ALA A 284 -10.19 3.74 21.39
CA ALA A 284 -9.56 4.87 22.06
C ALA A 284 -8.97 4.44 23.40
N THR A 285 -7.84 5.04 23.76
CA THR A 285 -7.16 4.82 25.04
C THR A 285 -6.77 6.14 25.69
N SER A 286 -6.76 6.20 27.02
CA SER A 286 -6.27 7.31 27.79
C SER A 286 -4.89 6.99 28.35
N SER A 287 -3.95 7.93 28.27
CA SER A 287 -2.62 7.81 28.89
C SER A 287 -2.68 7.90 30.43
N ASN A 288 -3.75 8.48 30.98
CA ASN A 288 -3.95 8.64 32.42
C ASN A 288 -5.44 8.44 32.76
N THR A 289 -5.81 7.21 33.10
CA THR A 289 -7.19 6.84 33.45
C THR A 289 -7.63 7.36 34.81
N ALA A 290 -6.70 7.81 35.67
CA ALA A 290 -7.03 8.50 36.92
C ALA A 290 -7.55 9.91 36.65
N ALA A 291 -7.01 10.61 35.64
CA ALA A 291 -7.48 11.94 35.26
C ALA A 291 -8.71 11.88 34.33
N ALA A 292 -8.67 11.08 33.29
CA ALA A 292 -9.75 10.96 32.32
C ALA A 292 -9.89 9.54 31.77
N THR A 293 -11.13 9.09 31.59
CA THR A 293 -11.48 7.80 30.97
C THR A 293 -12.17 8.03 29.63
N VAL A 294 -12.19 7.00 28.77
CA VAL A 294 -12.81 7.06 27.44
C VAL A 294 -13.75 5.89 27.21
N SER A 295 -14.79 6.14 26.42
CA SER A 295 -15.63 5.11 25.83
C SER A 295 -15.90 5.42 24.35
N VAL A 296 -16.10 4.39 23.52
CA VAL A 296 -16.32 4.53 22.08
C VAL A 296 -17.71 4.03 21.72
N SER A 297 -18.48 4.85 21.01
CA SER A 297 -19.77 4.46 20.44
C SER A 297 -19.88 4.98 19.00
N GLY A 298 -19.91 4.07 18.04
CA GLY A 298 -19.91 4.43 16.61
C GLY A 298 -18.68 5.27 16.22
N THR A 299 -18.88 6.48 15.78
CA THR A 299 -17.85 7.47 15.41
C THR A 299 -17.61 8.53 16.49
N THR A 300 -18.07 8.29 17.70
CA THR A 300 -17.93 9.22 18.83
C THR A 300 -17.11 8.58 19.93
N VAL A 301 -16.06 9.28 20.39
CA VAL A 301 -15.31 8.95 21.59
C VAL A 301 -15.74 9.91 22.69
N THR A 302 -16.34 9.37 23.75
CA THR A 302 -16.72 10.15 24.93
C THR A 302 -15.54 10.12 25.91
N VAL A 303 -15.09 11.30 26.32
CA VAL A 303 -14.06 11.51 27.34
C VAL A 303 -14.73 11.99 28.62
N THR A 304 -14.49 11.30 29.74
CA THR A 304 -15.05 11.64 31.05
C THR A 304 -13.92 11.93 32.02
N GLY A 305 -13.91 13.12 32.61
CA GLY A 305 -12.99 13.51 33.67
C GLY A 305 -13.28 12.76 34.97
N LYS A 306 -12.21 12.41 35.69
CA LYS A 306 -12.28 11.72 36.98
C LYS A 306 -11.66 12.53 38.10
N ALA A 307 -10.48 13.10 37.87
CA ALA A 307 -9.76 13.93 38.84
C ALA A 307 -8.92 14.96 38.07
N ASN A 308 -8.53 16.03 38.77
CA ASN A 308 -7.63 17.05 38.22
C ASN A 308 -6.36 16.42 37.65
N GLY A 309 -5.90 16.91 36.50
CA GLY A 309 -4.73 16.40 35.82
C GLY A 309 -4.86 16.44 34.30
N SER A 310 -3.89 15.89 33.61
CA SER A 310 -3.86 15.81 32.16
C SER A 310 -3.84 14.37 31.66
N ALA A 311 -4.40 14.15 30.50
CA ALA A 311 -4.35 12.88 29.78
C ALA A 311 -4.24 13.15 28.28
N THR A 312 -3.60 12.24 27.57
CA THR A 312 -3.62 12.20 26.10
C THR A 312 -4.52 11.05 25.69
N ILE A 313 -5.60 11.37 24.97
CA ILE A 313 -6.47 10.36 24.38
C ILE A 313 -5.94 10.01 23.01
N THR A 314 -5.58 8.74 22.82
CA THR A 314 -5.15 8.21 21.52
C THR A 314 -6.33 7.49 20.88
N VAL A 315 -6.74 7.94 19.69
CA VAL A 315 -7.76 7.32 18.86
C VAL A 315 -7.08 6.57 17.72
N SER A 316 -7.48 5.33 17.51
CA SER A 316 -6.96 4.45 16.45
C SER A 316 -8.09 3.78 15.68
N VAL A 317 -7.80 3.41 14.44
CA VAL A 317 -8.67 2.60 13.59
C VAL A 317 -7.87 1.37 13.14
N GLY A 318 -8.37 0.20 13.45
CA GLY A 318 -7.74 -1.07 13.03
C GLY A 318 -7.75 -1.25 11.50
N ALA A 319 -6.97 -2.19 10.99
CA ALA A 319 -7.10 -2.62 9.61
C ALA A 319 -8.44 -3.32 9.41
N GLY A 320 -9.17 -2.91 8.38
CA GLY A 320 -10.40 -3.56 7.95
C GLY A 320 -10.16 -4.65 6.91
N THR A 321 -11.22 -5.14 6.30
CA THR A 321 -11.15 -6.07 5.16
C THR A 321 -10.53 -5.38 3.95
N ASN A 322 -10.99 -4.16 3.66
CA ASN A 322 -10.69 -3.45 2.43
C ASN A 322 -9.69 -2.30 2.58
N HIS A 323 -9.38 -1.90 3.82
CA HIS A 323 -8.49 -0.77 4.09
C HIS A 323 -7.39 -1.13 5.08
N THR A 324 -6.22 -0.53 4.90
CA THR A 324 -5.12 -0.56 5.88
C THR A 324 -5.43 0.35 7.07
N ALA A 325 -4.84 0.07 8.24
CA ALA A 325 -4.94 0.94 9.39
C ALA A 325 -4.27 2.30 9.10
N PRO A 326 -4.95 3.42 9.36
CA PRO A 326 -4.33 4.75 9.30
C PRO A 326 -3.46 5.01 10.53
N ALA A 327 -2.67 6.08 10.49
CA ALA A 327 -1.93 6.56 11.66
C ALA A 327 -2.89 7.05 12.75
N ASN A 328 -2.56 6.75 14.02
CA ASN A 328 -3.32 7.17 15.18
C ASN A 328 -3.40 8.71 15.28
N LYS A 329 -4.43 9.22 15.95
CA LYS A 329 -4.60 10.63 16.27
C LYS A 329 -4.76 10.81 17.76
N THR A 330 -4.31 11.96 18.27
CA THR A 330 -4.33 12.27 19.70
C THR A 330 -5.13 13.53 20.01
N CYS A 331 -5.80 13.53 21.16
CA CYS A 331 -6.46 14.67 21.75
C CYS A 331 -5.86 14.92 23.14
N ALA A 332 -5.35 16.13 23.37
CA ALA A 332 -4.89 16.55 24.69
C ALA A 332 -6.11 16.91 25.58
N VAL A 333 -6.12 16.36 26.79
CA VAL A 333 -7.21 16.58 27.76
C VAL A 333 -6.63 17.14 29.04
N THR A 334 -7.17 18.25 29.49
CA THR A 334 -6.95 18.81 30.83
C THR A 334 -8.24 18.66 31.63
N VAL A 335 -8.16 18.08 32.81
CA VAL A 335 -9.26 18.01 33.76
C VAL A 335 -8.96 18.98 34.90
N SER A 336 -9.81 19.98 35.08
CA SER A 336 -9.68 21.02 36.10
C SER A 336 -11.03 21.23 36.78
N PHE A 337 -11.27 20.50 37.85
CA PHE A 337 -12.48 20.61 38.67
C PHE A 337 -12.29 21.69 39.76
N LEU A 338 -11.83 22.86 39.37
CA LEU A 338 -11.61 24.01 40.26
C LEU A 338 -12.78 24.98 40.12
N ASP A 339 -13.39 25.34 41.27
CA ASP A 339 -14.38 26.43 41.37
C ASP A 339 -13.65 27.78 41.41
N ASP A 340 -14.17 28.79 40.74
CA ASP A 340 -13.65 30.14 40.74
C ASP A 340 -13.67 30.77 42.14
N THR A 341 -14.60 30.33 43.00
CA THR A 341 -14.66 30.71 44.40
C THR A 341 -13.71 29.82 45.22
N PHE A 342 -12.66 30.38 45.73
CA PHE A 342 -11.59 29.68 46.49
C PHE A 342 -12.17 28.73 47.57
N ALA A 343 -13.15 29.24 48.36
CA ALA A 343 -13.77 28.49 49.47
C ALA A 343 -14.48 27.19 49.05
N ASN A 344 -14.95 27.12 47.82
CA ASN A 344 -15.71 25.96 47.31
C ASN A 344 -14.81 24.78 46.94
N ASN A 345 -13.50 24.96 46.85
CA ASN A 345 -12.59 23.90 46.44
C ASN A 345 -12.12 23.09 47.65
N ASP A 346 -11.98 21.78 47.53
CA ASP A 346 -11.35 20.95 48.56
C ASP A 346 -9.85 21.25 48.67
N TRP A 347 -9.27 21.04 49.87
CA TRP A 347 -7.84 21.28 50.06
C TRP A 347 -6.96 20.47 49.12
N SER A 348 -7.36 19.24 48.78
CA SER A 348 -6.65 18.41 47.81
C SER A 348 -6.62 19.06 46.41
N ALA A 349 -7.72 19.68 45.99
CA ALA A 349 -7.80 20.41 44.71
C ALA A 349 -6.96 21.68 44.72
N ILE A 350 -6.93 22.41 45.84
CA ILE A 350 -6.08 23.60 46.04
C ILE A 350 -4.59 23.22 46.00
N ILE A 351 -4.20 22.14 46.67
CA ILE A 351 -2.83 21.59 46.65
C ILE A 351 -2.43 21.26 45.20
N ALA A 352 -3.27 20.47 44.47
CA ALA A 352 -3.01 20.11 43.09
C ALA A 352 -2.88 21.33 42.15
N ALA A 353 -3.70 22.36 42.35
CA ALA A 353 -3.61 23.62 41.63
C ALA A 353 -2.29 24.34 41.86
N CYS A 354 -1.82 24.39 43.11
CA CYS A 354 -0.53 24.99 43.49
C CYS A 354 0.63 24.17 42.87
N GLU A 355 0.61 22.85 43.00
CA GLU A 355 1.66 21.95 42.47
C GLU A 355 1.79 22.00 40.95
N SER A 356 0.66 22.13 40.24
CA SER A 356 0.63 22.21 38.76
C SER A 356 0.85 23.63 38.22
N GLY A 357 0.89 24.66 39.10
CA GLY A 357 0.94 26.05 38.69
C GLY A 357 -0.34 26.56 38.04
N SER A 358 -1.47 25.83 38.20
CA SER A 358 -2.76 26.13 37.57
C SER A 358 -3.77 26.79 38.52
N VAL A 359 -3.27 27.70 39.39
CA VAL A 359 -4.11 28.44 40.34
C VAL A 359 -5.01 29.43 39.59
N PRO A 360 -6.34 29.40 39.76
CA PRO A 360 -7.26 30.36 39.13
C PRO A 360 -6.90 31.80 39.48
N ASP A 361 -7.05 32.71 38.51
CA ASP A 361 -6.84 34.14 38.74
C ASP A 361 -7.84 34.74 39.74
N THR A 362 -9.04 34.13 39.81
CA THR A 362 -10.09 34.48 40.75
C THR A 362 -9.73 34.21 42.22
N TRP A 363 -8.74 33.37 42.51
CA TRP A 363 -8.24 33.16 43.87
C TRP A 363 -7.26 34.29 44.23
N VAL A 364 -7.78 35.32 44.83
CA VAL A 364 -7.08 36.55 45.13
C VAL A 364 -6.65 36.61 46.61
N VAL A 365 -5.65 37.43 46.90
CA VAL A 365 -5.28 37.75 48.27
C VAL A 365 -6.48 38.28 49.06
N GLY A 366 -6.68 37.73 50.27
CA GLY A 366 -7.86 38.00 51.09
C GLY A 366 -9.00 36.97 50.94
N ASN A 367 -8.95 36.09 49.92
CA ASN A 367 -9.87 34.95 49.91
C ASN A 367 -9.54 34.02 51.07
N SER A 368 -10.57 33.40 51.64
CA SER A 368 -10.43 32.54 52.80
C SER A 368 -11.24 31.27 52.69
N LYS A 369 -10.78 30.23 53.41
CA LYS A 369 -11.44 28.94 53.51
C LYS A 369 -11.21 28.31 54.88
N THR A 370 -12.17 27.59 55.39
CA THR A 370 -12.02 26.87 56.67
C THR A 370 -11.16 25.61 56.55
N MET A 371 -10.41 25.34 57.61
CA MET A 371 -9.65 24.09 57.81
C MET A 371 -9.85 23.61 59.24
N THR A 372 -10.12 22.32 59.41
CA THR A 372 -10.18 21.70 60.76
C THR A 372 -8.78 21.29 61.18
N ILE A 373 -8.29 21.85 62.29
CA ILE A 373 -6.97 21.53 62.86
C ILE A 373 -7.22 21.07 64.28
N ASN A 374 -6.77 19.89 64.68
CA ASN A 374 -7.01 19.29 66.00
C ASN A 374 -8.49 19.39 66.44
N GLY A 375 -9.42 19.09 65.54
CA GLY A 375 -10.88 19.10 65.81
C GLY A 375 -11.53 20.50 65.86
N THR A 376 -10.76 21.58 65.74
CA THR A 376 -11.24 22.97 65.74
C THR A 376 -11.21 23.55 64.31
N SER A 377 -12.25 24.25 63.89
CA SER A 377 -12.32 24.93 62.60
C SER A 377 -11.63 26.28 62.66
N TYR A 378 -10.67 26.47 61.77
CA TYR A 378 -9.96 27.73 61.58
C TYR A 378 -10.21 28.28 60.18
N GLN A 379 -10.30 29.59 60.05
CA GLN A 379 -10.27 30.29 58.77
C GLN A 379 -8.81 30.48 58.36
N ILE A 380 -8.55 30.19 57.10
CA ILE A 380 -7.23 30.31 56.46
C ILE A 380 -7.35 31.33 55.35
N ASP A 381 -6.51 32.35 55.35
CA ASP A 381 -6.52 33.42 54.35
C ASP A 381 -5.36 33.24 53.37
N ILE A 382 -5.58 33.56 52.10
CA ILE A 382 -4.52 33.79 51.13
C ILE A 382 -3.88 35.14 51.44
N ILE A 383 -2.60 35.17 51.86
CA ILE A 383 -1.89 36.40 52.21
C ILE A 383 -0.90 36.84 51.13
N GLY A 384 -0.49 35.94 50.22
CA GLY A 384 0.45 36.24 49.15
C GLY A 384 0.24 35.33 47.92
N LYS A 385 0.55 35.87 46.76
CA LYS A 385 0.65 35.11 45.49
C LYS A 385 2.10 35.28 44.98
N ASN A 386 2.75 34.18 44.64
CA ASN A 386 4.14 34.14 44.14
C ASN A 386 5.13 34.90 45.04
N HIS A 387 4.97 34.80 46.37
CA HIS A 387 5.73 35.55 47.33
C HIS A 387 6.90 34.76 47.95
N ASP A 388 6.67 33.53 48.36
CA ASP A 388 7.63 32.69 49.04
C ASP A 388 8.38 31.76 48.10
N THR A 389 9.68 31.58 48.35
CA THR A 389 10.54 30.69 47.57
C THR A 389 10.66 29.34 48.26
N TYR A 390 10.44 28.26 47.49
CA TYR A 390 10.64 26.90 48.00
C TYR A 390 12.13 26.62 48.27
N THR A 391 12.41 25.83 49.30
CA THR A 391 13.77 25.34 49.59
C THR A 391 14.37 24.55 48.44
N ALA A 392 13.53 23.81 47.68
CA ALA A 392 13.91 23.06 46.51
C ALA A 392 14.06 23.90 45.23
N GLY A 393 13.81 25.20 45.30
CA GLY A 393 13.77 26.13 44.14
C GLY A 393 12.36 26.32 43.57
N GLY A 394 12.16 27.48 42.94
CA GLY A 394 10.83 27.91 42.46
C GLY A 394 10.06 28.71 43.50
N THR A 395 8.89 29.22 43.13
CA THR A 395 8.08 30.14 43.96
C THR A 395 6.71 29.49 44.24
N ALA A 396 6.27 29.61 45.50
CA ALA A 396 4.95 29.14 45.93
C ALA A 396 3.85 30.02 45.31
N PRO A 397 2.90 29.41 44.54
CA PRO A 397 1.82 30.18 43.94
C PRO A 397 0.93 30.90 44.93
N LEU A 398 0.68 30.26 46.08
CA LEU A 398 -0.12 30.82 47.17
C LEU A 398 0.60 30.67 48.51
N THR A 399 0.55 31.73 49.34
CA THR A 399 0.91 31.70 50.74
C THR A 399 -0.32 31.90 51.59
N PHE A 400 -0.48 31.05 52.56
CA PHE A 400 -1.61 31.03 53.48
C PHE A 400 -1.22 31.42 54.89
N GLN A 401 -2.17 31.99 55.66
CA GLN A 401 -2.02 32.26 57.09
C GLN A 401 -3.34 31.99 57.83
N LEU A 402 -3.25 31.58 59.07
CA LEU A 402 -4.40 31.59 59.98
C LEU A 402 -4.98 33.00 60.07
N HIS A 403 -6.33 33.11 59.82
CA HIS A 403 -7.04 34.39 60.00
C HIS A 403 -6.94 34.93 61.41
N ASP A 404 -7.16 34.05 62.39
CA ASP A 404 -7.02 34.31 63.84
C ASP A 404 -5.94 33.44 64.47
N CYS A 405 -5.69 33.57 65.76
CA CYS A 405 -4.70 32.77 66.46
C CYS A 405 -5.12 31.32 66.62
N TYR A 406 -4.16 30.41 66.59
CA TYR A 406 -4.34 29.02 67.00
C TYR A 406 -4.80 28.96 68.48
N GLY A 407 -5.66 28.03 68.85
CA GLY A 407 -6.39 27.96 70.11
C GLY A 407 -5.57 27.90 71.40
N THR A 408 -4.22 27.75 71.30
CA THR A 408 -3.30 27.70 72.43
C THR A 408 -2.22 28.78 72.29
N LYS A 409 -1.92 29.44 73.37
CA LYS A 409 -0.76 30.38 73.44
C LYS A 409 0.53 29.61 73.70
N TYR A 410 1.58 30.01 73.00
CA TYR A 410 2.92 29.42 73.20
C TYR A 410 3.95 30.44 73.46
N GLN A 411 5.05 30.02 74.14
CA GLN A 411 6.27 30.75 74.30
C GLN A 411 7.17 30.57 73.06
N MET A 412 8.02 31.58 72.76
CA MET A 412 9.08 31.39 71.77
C MET A 412 10.11 30.39 72.28
N ASN A 413 10.55 30.60 73.57
CA ASN A 413 11.46 29.74 74.30
C ASN A 413 11.02 29.62 75.77
N SER A 414 11.45 28.57 76.45
CA SER A 414 11.17 28.37 77.87
C SER A 414 11.93 29.38 78.76
N SER A 415 12.94 30.07 78.23
CA SER A 415 13.69 31.15 78.90
C SER A 415 13.74 32.40 78.04
N ASN A 416 13.98 33.57 78.66
CA ASN A 416 14.08 34.83 77.93
C ASN A 416 15.42 34.90 77.17
N THR A 417 15.48 34.33 75.97
CA THR A 417 16.63 34.39 75.09
C THR A 417 16.20 34.41 73.65
N SER A 418 16.84 35.19 72.79
CA SER A 418 16.76 35.15 71.34
C SER A 418 18.07 34.64 70.74
N SER A 419 18.90 33.96 71.49
CA SER A 419 20.13 33.35 71.00
C SER A 419 19.84 32.26 70.02
N GLY A 420 20.54 32.27 68.87
CA GLY A 420 20.30 31.36 67.76
C GLY A 420 19.06 31.70 66.90
N GLY A 421 18.51 32.90 67.06
CA GLY A 421 17.42 33.42 66.24
C GLY A 421 16.12 32.56 66.30
N TYR A 422 15.29 32.72 65.28
CA TYR A 422 14.04 31.95 65.16
C TYR A 422 14.29 30.46 64.96
N ASP A 423 15.34 30.10 64.25
CA ASP A 423 15.64 28.69 63.88
C ASP A 423 15.80 27.80 65.13
N SER A 424 16.42 28.31 66.18
CA SER A 424 16.66 27.58 67.44
C SER A 424 15.50 27.62 68.43
N THR A 425 14.41 28.35 68.16
CA THR A 425 13.31 28.49 69.13
C THR A 425 12.50 27.21 69.30
N ALA A 426 11.95 26.97 70.50
CA ALA A 426 10.97 25.92 70.74
C ALA A 426 9.71 26.12 69.90
N MET A 427 9.39 27.37 69.54
CA MET A 427 8.31 27.67 68.59
C MET A 427 8.51 26.95 67.22
N HIS A 428 9.73 27.13 66.65
CA HIS A 428 10.07 26.55 65.35
C HIS A 428 10.33 25.04 65.42
N THR A 429 11.09 24.59 66.42
CA THR A 429 11.59 23.21 66.49
C THR A 429 10.58 22.22 67.12
N THR A 430 9.60 22.68 67.89
CA THR A 430 8.72 21.85 68.68
C THR A 430 7.22 22.18 68.46
N HIS A 431 6.83 23.45 68.68
CA HIS A 431 5.40 23.78 68.67
C HIS A 431 4.77 23.76 67.31
N LEU A 432 5.36 24.38 66.29
CA LEU A 432 4.85 24.37 64.94
C LEU A 432 4.84 22.95 64.30
N PRO A 433 5.87 22.11 64.43
CA PRO A 433 5.82 20.72 64.02
C PRO A 433 4.70 19.91 64.69
N ALA A 434 4.45 20.12 66.00
CA ALA A 434 3.37 19.47 66.71
C ALA A 434 1.99 19.90 66.18
N ILE A 435 1.81 21.20 65.86
CA ILE A 435 0.60 21.70 65.22
C ILE A 435 0.41 21.08 63.82
N LEU A 436 1.47 21.07 63.01
CA LEU A 436 1.44 20.46 61.68
C LEU A 436 0.95 19.01 61.73
N ALA A 437 1.37 18.22 62.69
CA ALA A 437 0.96 16.84 62.85
C ALA A 437 -0.55 16.65 63.16
N THR A 438 -1.25 17.73 63.55
CA THR A 438 -2.71 17.72 63.79
C THR A 438 -3.55 18.26 62.66
N MET A 439 -2.94 18.71 61.57
CA MET A 439 -3.64 19.17 60.36
C MET A 439 -4.18 17.95 59.56
N PRO A 440 -5.12 18.13 58.61
CA PRO A 440 -5.54 17.04 57.72
C PRO A 440 -4.37 16.41 56.98
N SER A 441 -4.38 15.09 56.80
CA SER A 441 -3.25 14.33 56.26
C SER A 441 -2.85 14.78 54.85
N GLU A 442 -3.82 15.11 54.02
CA GLU A 442 -3.59 15.65 52.66
C GLU A 442 -2.88 17.01 52.71
N VAL A 443 -3.24 17.86 53.70
CA VAL A 443 -2.62 19.17 53.88
C VAL A 443 -1.18 19.00 54.38
N GLN A 444 -0.95 18.11 55.37
CA GLN A 444 0.42 17.82 55.86
C GLN A 444 1.34 17.34 54.71
N ALA A 445 0.83 16.49 53.81
CA ALA A 445 1.58 15.99 52.67
C ALA A 445 1.82 17.06 51.59
N GLY A 446 0.87 17.96 51.41
CA GLY A 446 0.93 19.04 50.40
C GLY A 446 1.83 20.19 50.79
N ILE A 447 2.00 20.48 52.12
CA ILE A 447 2.82 21.61 52.58
C ILE A 447 4.28 21.43 52.21
N LYS A 448 4.81 22.39 51.44
CA LYS A 448 6.20 22.46 51.00
C LYS A 448 7.06 23.28 51.99
N GLN A 449 8.37 22.99 52.04
CA GLN A 449 9.30 23.84 52.74
C GLN A 449 9.61 25.12 51.95
N VAL A 450 9.56 26.24 52.60
CA VAL A 450 9.93 27.56 52.05
C VAL A 450 11.09 28.17 52.85
N ASN A 451 11.85 29.02 52.17
CA ASN A 451 12.95 29.79 52.78
C ASN A 451 12.39 31.03 53.47
N LYS A 452 12.55 31.12 54.77
CA LYS A 452 12.18 32.30 55.55
C LYS A 452 13.44 32.98 56.07
N LEU A 453 13.45 34.30 56.08
CA LEU A 453 14.56 35.11 56.48
C LEU A 453 14.32 35.65 57.91
N ALA A 454 15.30 35.50 58.82
CA ALA A 454 15.25 36.05 60.19
C ALA A 454 16.64 36.40 60.68
N SER A 455 16.73 37.37 61.60
CA SER A 455 17.96 37.66 62.31
C SER A 455 18.44 36.47 63.13
N ALA A 456 19.75 36.23 63.18
CA ALA A 456 20.39 35.22 64.04
C ALA A 456 20.19 35.44 65.56
N GLY A 457 19.42 36.42 65.93
CA GLY A 457 19.12 36.75 67.36
C GLY A 457 20.24 37.41 68.07
N SER A 458 20.12 37.58 69.41
CA SER A 458 21.12 38.21 70.29
C SER A 458 21.63 39.55 69.75
N GLN A 459 20.75 40.38 69.19
CA GLN A 459 21.02 41.70 68.57
C GLN A 459 21.82 41.61 67.24
N SER A 460 22.06 40.40 66.69
CA SER A 460 22.81 40.20 65.47
C SER A 460 22.14 40.90 64.26
N ALA A 461 22.97 41.48 63.41
CA ALA A 461 22.55 42.02 62.14
C ALA A 461 22.60 40.94 61.02
N THR A 462 23.13 39.74 61.30
CA THR A 462 23.19 38.64 60.36
C THR A 462 21.76 38.11 60.10
N ILE A 463 21.39 38.04 58.86
CA ILE A 463 20.10 37.42 58.41
C ILE A 463 20.40 36.01 57.96
N GLU A 464 19.69 35.07 58.53
CA GLU A 464 19.77 33.65 58.21
C GLU A 464 18.57 33.20 57.34
N THR A 465 18.78 32.18 56.51
CA THR A 465 17.73 31.53 55.74
C THR A 465 17.32 30.24 56.44
N ILE A 466 16.06 30.14 56.82
CA ILE A 466 15.48 29.06 57.62
C ILE A 466 14.47 28.30 56.78
N ALA A 467 14.61 26.97 56.67
CA ALA A 467 13.70 26.11 55.96
C ALA A 467 12.47 25.79 56.81
N CYS A 468 11.31 26.28 56.44
CA CYS A 468 10.08 26.15 57.23
C CYS A 468 8.95 25.48 56.47
N LYS A 469 8.23 24.53 57.09
CA LYS A 469 6.92 24.08 56.63
C LYS A 469 5.80 24.98 57.16
N LEU A 470 5.72 25.13 58.48
CA LEU A 470 4.91 26.19 59.11
C LEU A 470 5.85 27.28 59.56
N PHE A 471 5.45 28.52 59.48
CA PHE A 471 6.29 29.66 59.89
C PHE A 471 5.47 30.79 60.52
N LEU A 472 6.09 31.55 61.42
CA LEU A 472 5.56 32.85 61.79
C LEU A 472 6.00 33.90 60.77
N LEU A 473 5.27 34.98 60.62
CA LEU A 473 5.62 36.13 59.80
C LEU A 473 6.69 37.01 60.57
N SER A 474 7.52 37.73 59.81
CA SER A 474 8.40 38.73 60.36
C SER A 474 7.71 40.09 60.50
N GLU A 475 8.28 41.01 61.24
CA GLU A 475 7.80 42.40 61.39
C GLU A 475 7.66 43.07 60.02
N ILE A 476 8.65 42.94 59.12
CA ILE A 476 8.62 43.55 57.78
C ILE A 476 7.57 42.89 56.87
N GLU A 477 7.32 41.61 57.01
CA GLU A 477 6.30 40.90 56.24
C GLU A 477 4.88 41.37 56.60
N ILE A 478 4.68 41.88 57.80
CA ILE A 478 3.40 42.40 58.30
C ILE A 478 3.32 43.93 58.11
N PHE A 479 4.32 44.69 58.49
CA PHE A 479 4.23 46.14 58.53
C PHE A 479 4.88 46.87 57.36
N GLY A 480 5.70 46.16 56.53
CA GLY A 480 6.43 46.75 55.40
C GLY A 480 7.65 47.56 55.85
N SER A 481 7.89 47.67 57.16
CA SER A 481 9.00 48.37 57.77
C SER A 481 9.43 47.66 59.06
N THR A 482 10.60 47.96 59.54
CA THR A 482 11.13 47.44 60.82
C THR A 482 11.13 48.54 61.90
N THR A 483 10.33 48.36 62.97
CA THR A 483 10.29 49.23 64.13
C THR A 483 11.19 48.68 65.27
N HIS A 484 11.12 47.37 65.42
CA HIS A 484 11.76 46.63 66.50
C HIS A 484 12.78 45.60 66.08
N SER A 485 12.62 45.03 64.86
CA SER A 485 13.48 43.97 64.31
C SER A 485 14.67 44.51 63.51
N LYS A 486 15.42 43.60 62.86
CA LYS A 486 16.48 43.95 61.93
C LYS A 486 15.92 43.97 60.49
N ALA A 487 16.52 44.84 59.69
CA ALA A 487 16.19 44.88 58.27
C ALA A 487 16.64 43.58 57.55
N GLY A 488 15.94 43.18 56.47
CA GLY A 488 16.30 42.02 55.63
C GLY A 488 15.55 40.75 55.95
N GLU A 489 14.55 40.76 56.85
CA GLU A 489 13.76 39.58 57.21
C GLU A 489 12.56 39.30 56.22
N GLY A 490 12.70 39.67 54.95
CA GLY A 490 11.70 39.44 53.92
C GLY A 490 11.11 40.71 53.33
N SER A 491 9.93 40.64 52.74
CA SER A 491 9.15 41.74 52.18
C SER A 491 7.68 41.62 52.59
N GLN A 492 6.95 42.75 52.57
CA GLN A 492 5.56 42.80 53.03
C GLN A 492 4.64 41.94 52.16
N TYR A 493 3.80 41.15 52.79
CA TYR A 493 2.75 40.42 52.09
C TYR A 493 1.68 41.34 51.54
N ALA A 494 1.18 41.01 50.34
CA ALA A 494 0.13 41.78 49.67
C ALA A 494 -1.13 41.94 50.52
N TYR A 495 -1.46 40.95 51.35
CA TYR A 495 -2.56 41.04 52.31
C TYR A 495 -2.44 42.25 53.22
N TYR A 496 -1.27 42.42 53.83
CA TYR A 496 -1.05 43.51 54.77
C TYR A 496 -0.78 44.85 54.09
N SER A 497 -0.16 44.86 52.94
CA SER A 497 0.03 46.08 52.14
C SER A 497 -1.28 46.64 51.60
N ALA A 498 -2.31 45.80 51.42
CA ALA A 498 -3.67 46.21 51.06
C ALA A 498 -4.46 46.83 52.24
N GLY A 499 -3.87 46.91 53.42
CA GLY A 499 -4.48 47.54 54.60
C GLY A 499 -5.37 46.60 55.43
N ASN A 500 -5.33 45.30 55.19
CA ASN A 500 -6.08 44.33 55.98
C ASN A 500 -5.63 44.33 57.44
N SER A 501 -6.57 43.92 58.33
CA SER A 501 -6.36 43.92 59.77
C SER A 501 -5.14 43.09 60.21
N LYS A 502 -4.38 43.65 61.13
CA LYS A 502 -3.29 42.97 61.85
C LYS A 502 -3.74 42.44 63.22
N VAL A 503 -4.95 42.85 63.66
CA VAL A 503 -5.57 42.29 64.87
C VAL A 503 -6.04 40.91 64.60
N LYS A 504 -5.64 39.97 65.46
CA LYS A 504 -6.10 38.56 65.41
C LYS A 504 -6.70 38.18 66.74
N ASN A 505 -7.75 37.40 66.72
CA ASN A 505 -8.48 36.96 67.91
C ASN A 505 -7.95 35.64 68.43
N LEU A 506 -8.10 35.42 69.71
CA LEU A 506 -8.01 34.11 70.35
C LEU A 506 -9.28 33.91 71.18
N SER A 507 -10.04 32.88 70.91
CA SER A 507 -11.32 32.60 71.56
C SER A 507 -12.32 33.78 71.51
N GLY A 508 -12.35 34.48 70.35
CA GLY A 508 -13.25 35.60 70.12
C GLY A 508 -12.81 36.95 70.64
N SER A 509 -11.64 37.07 71.24
CA SER A 509 -11.11 38.33 71.73
C SER A 509 -9.77 38.69 71.12
N ALA A 510 -9.56 39.96 70.81
CA ALA A 510 -8.30 40.46 70.26
C ALA A 510 -7.13 40.05 71.13
N ASN A 511 -6.09 39.51 70.55
CA ASN A 511 -4.94 38.95 71.29
C ASN A 511 -3.62 39.29 70.62
N ALA A 512 -2.57 39.48 71.42
CA ALA A 512 -1.24 39.61 70.89
C ALA A 512 -0.72 38.29 70.32
N TRP A 513 0.02 38.33 69.20
CA TRP A 513 0.49 37.12 68.49
C TRP A 513 1.95 37.29 68.02
N TRP A 514 2.72 36.24 68.13
CA TRP A 514 4.13 36.20 67.84
C TRP A 514 4.48 36.40 66.35
N GLU A 515 5.55 37.19 66.15
CA GLU A 515 6.33 37.24 64.92
C GLU A 515 7.59 36.38 65.08
N ARG A 516 8.25 36.01 63.96
CA ARG A 516 9.53 35.29 64.02
C ARG A 516 10.72 36.18 64.29
N SER A 517 10.59 37.50 64.18
CA SER A 517 11.65 38.49 64.28
C SER A 517 12.20 38.56 65.66
N PRO A 518 13.52 38.26 65.94
CA PRO A 518 14.18 38.68 67.19
C PRO A 518 14.22 40.19 67.27
N ARG A 519 14.07 40.74 68.46
CA ARG A 519 14.21 42.16 68.63
C ARG A 519 15.67 42.63 68.39
N GLY A 520 15.85 43.62 67.53
CA GLY A 520 17.14 44.04 66.99
C GLY A 520 18.06 44.74 68.07
N SER A 521 17.51 45.09 69.21
CA SER A 521 18.27 45.84 70.27
C SER A 521 18.31 45.14 71.65
N LEU A 522 17.64 43.95 71.77
CA LEU A 522 17.62 43.20 73.04
C LEU A 522 17.74 41.70 72.77
N SER A 523 18.62 41.01 73.49
CA SER A 523 18.93 39.59 73.29
C SER A 523 17.94 38.60 73.91
N SER A 524 16.90 39.12 74.60
CA SER A 524 15.91 38.26 75.30
C SER A 524 14.53 38.36 74.78
N PHE A 525 14.32 39.07 73.68
CA PHE A 525 12.98 39.45 73.19
C PHE A 525 12.76 39.05 71.72
N PHE A 526 11.49 38.76 71.38
CA PHE A 526 10.98 38.63 70.01
C PHE A 526 9.89 39.70 69.76
N CYS A 527 9.76 40.11 68.54
CA CYS A 527 8.68 40.97 68.08
C CYS A 527 7.34 40.22 68.09
N PHE A 528 6.29 40.97 68.29
CA PHE A 528 4.89 40.46 68.18
C PHE A 528 3.96 41.59 67.79
N VAL A 529 2.82 41.23 67.23
CA VAL A 529 1.72 42.16 67.00
C VAL A 529 0.87 42.26 68.25
N TYR A 530 0.69 43.48 68.78
CA TYR A 530 -0.16 43.71 69.94
C TYR A 530 -1.62 43.51 69.66
N SER A 531 -2.46 43.42 70.70
CA SER A 531 -3.90 43.18 70.53
C SER A 531 -4.66 44.27 69.79
N ASP A 532 -4.10 45.44 69.67
CA ASP A 532 -4.62 46.56 68.85
C ASP A 532 -4.07 46.63 67.42
N GLY A 533 -3.19 45.68 67.04
CA GLY A 533 -2.61 45.59 65.69
C GLY A 533 -1.29 46.37 65.51
N TYR A 534 -0.69 47.00 66.57
CA TYR A 534 0.59 47.68 66.48
C TYR A 534 1.77 46.77 66.73
N ALA A 535 2.89 47.09 66.12
CA ALA A 535 4.15 46.40 66.36
C ALA A 535 4.61 46.57 67.81
N SER A 536 5.10 45.51 68.46
CA SER A 536 5.60 45.52 69.83
C SER A 536 6.61 44.37 70.01
N TYR A 537 7.11 44.17 71.28
CA TYR A 537 8.03 43.07 71.57
C TYR A 537 7.81 42.57 72.99
N ASN A 538 8.15 41.32 73.25
CA ASN A 538 8.09 40.76 74.60
C ASN A 538 9.20 39.72 74.81
N GLY A 539 9.46 39.37 76.07
CA GLY A 539 10.42 38.34 76.46
C GLY A 539 10.04 36.99 75.82
N ALA A 540 11.04 36.29 75.36
CA ALA A 540 10.84 35.01 74.63
C ALA A 540 10.07 33.93 75.43
N SER A 541 10.05 34.02 76.75
CA SER A 541 9.32 33.12 77.65
C SER A 541 7.87 33.59 77.95
N SER A 542 7.44 34.71 77.40
CA SER A 542 6.03 35.12 77.46
C SER A 542 5.17 34.27 76.54
N SER A 543 3.87 34.04 76.86
CA SER A 543 2.97 33.29 76.07
C SER A 543 2.01 34.18 75.25
N HIS A 544 2.09 34.15 73.95
CA HIS A 544 1.20 34.87 73.02
C HIS A 544 0.56 33.94 72.00
N GLY A 545 -0.40 34.46 71.27
CA GLY A 545 -1.06 33.79 70.18
C GLY A 545 -0.10 33.38 69.06
N VAL A 546 -0.47 32.41 68.31
CA VAL A 546 0.29 31.88 67.15
C VAL A 546 -0.62 31.92 65.91
N ALA A 547 -0.20 32.71 64.91
CA ALA A 547 -0.87 32.80 63.62
C ALA A 547 0.13 32.43 62.52
N PHE A 548 0.32 31.13 62.32
CA PHE A 548 1.33 30.61 61.40
C PHE A 548 0.87 30.69 59.95
N GLY A 549 1.86 30.79 59.05
CA GLY A 549 1.67 30.64 57.61
C GLY A 549 2.23 29.33 57.08
N PHE A 550 1.86 28.97 55.86
CA PHE A 550 2.33 27.82 55.12
C PHE A 550 2.13 28.00 53.59
N CYS A 551 2.76 27.15 52.79
CA CYS A 551 2.64 27.13 51.35
C CYS A 551 2.42 25.68 50.83
N PHE A 552 1.73 25.58 49.72
CA PHE A 552 1.63 24.33 48.95
C PHE A 552 2.50 24.34 47.74
#